data_662e33c7d8e08b1503f48e1ac35bdc75
#
_entry.id   662e33c7d8e08b1503f48e1ac35bdc75
#
_cell.length_a   1.000
_cell.length_b   1.000
_cell.length_c   1.000
_cell.angle_alpha   90.00
_cell.angle_beta   90.00
_cell.angle_gamma   90.00
#
_symmetry.space_group_name_H-M   'P 1'
#
loop_
_entity.id
_entity.type
_entity.pdbx_description
1 polymer ?
#
loop_
_entity_poly.entity_id
_entity_poly.type
_entity_poly.pdbx_seq_one_letter_code
_entity_poly.pdbx_strand_id
1 'polypeptide(L)'
;MAMDRKGDLEWMPPRPEPVHWRPRQRSLAYSVTLTLVALFFTFTLRPEAFPSLLVRKSLQKSPLEQVLTRVPLTDGHNDFAIWTRAFYQNHIYQANFTDHDELYGQVDFPRLRKGRLGAQFWSVYVECARNPNEPGAQYEIVRDTFQQIDLVHRMIDHFPDFLVPASSVADVHHNFYHSPGRISSLLGIEGLHQIGGSASVLRMYHELGVRYASLTHTCHNEYADSEAPEEPRHGGLSTAGEGIVAEMNRVGMVVDISHTSLATQRDVFNVTRAPVMYSHSSAYALCPHSRNVPDDLLQMLKENDGIVMISLYPEYTNCQDADAASLADVADHIQYVGNLIGYRHVGLGSDFDGMSHGPKGLEDVSKYPDLIQELLDRGVSVDDLVGVTGGNVLRVLGDVEHVARSLADTLPLEDDVKPFFE
;
A
#
# COMPACT_ATOMS: atom_id res chain seq x y z
N MET A 1 -21.63 -56.74 23.52
CA MET A 1 -22.78 -55.84 23.65
C MET A 1 -22.74 -54.88 22.48
N ALA A 2 -23.63 -55.12 21.54
CA ALA A 2 -23.74 -54.32 20.30
C ALA A 2 -24.53 -53.06 20.61
N MET A 3 -24.06 -51.88 20.16
CA MET A 3 -24.85 -50.68 20.07
C MET A 3 -25.25 -50.40 18.64
N ASP A 4 -26.54 -50.25 18.49
CA ASP A 4 -27.29 -50.11 17.28
C ASP A 4 -27.21 -48.64 16.73
N ARG A 5 -27.17 -48.55 15.40
CA ARG A 5 -27.20 -47.31 14.66
C ARG A 5 -28.63 -46.84 14.43
N LYS A 6 -28.91 -45.57 14.70
CA LYS A 6 -30.01 -44.73 14.08
C LYS A 6 -29.84 -43.34 14.68
N GLY A 7 -29.92 -42.28 13.95
CA GLY A 7 -30.19 -42.01 12.55
C GLY A 7 -29.99 -40.51 12.34
N ASP A 8 -29.18 -40.18 11.36
CA ASP A 8 -28.97 -38.80 10.90
C ASP A 8 -30.11 -38.42 9.94
N LEU A 9 -30.84 -37.39 10.30
CA LEU A 9 -31.79 -36.74 9.38
C LEU A 9 -31.02 -35.78 8.49
N GLU A 10 -30.61 -36.24 7.32
CA GLU A 10 -30.19 -35.36 6.21
C GLU A 10 -31.33 -34.50 5.76
N TRP A 11 -31.21 -33.19 5.93
CA TRP A 11 -32.12 -32.22 5.35
C TRP A 11 -31.72 -31.99 3.87
N MET A 12 -32.47 -32.56 2.93
CA MET A 12 -32.36 -32.24 1.51
C MET A 12 -33.38 -31.14 1.15
N PRO A 13 -32.94 -30.05 0.49
CA PRO A 13 -33.91 -29.08 -0.02
C PRO A 13 -34.72 -29.69 -1.19
N PRO A 14 -36.00 -29.29 -1.36
CA PRO A 14 -36.83 -29.79 -2.41
C PRO A 14 -36.32 -29.42 -3.81
N ARG A 15 -36.36 -30.36 -4.74
CA ARG A 15 -36.00 -30.13 -6.15
C ARG A 15 -36.96 -29.12 -6.77
N PRO A 16 -36.46 -28.16 -7.56
CA PRO A 16 -37.32 -27.22 -8.29
C PRO A 16 -38.14 -27.98 -9.36
N GLU A 17 -39.42 -27.63 -9.43
CA GLU A 17 -40.32 -28.17 -10.47
C GLU A 17 -39.94 -27.68 -11.88
N PRO A 18 -40.19 -28.45 -12.91
CA PRO A 18 -39.90 -28.08 -14.29
C PRO A 18 -40.77 -26.93 -14.77
N VAL A 19 -40.17 -25.84 -15.20
CA VAL A 19 -40.87 -24.70 -15.81
C VAL A 19 -41.38 -25.07 -17.19
N HIS A 20 -42.69 -25.18 -17.33
CA HIS A 20 -43.34 -25.33 -18.62
C HIS A 20 -43.32 -24.02 -19.40
N TRP A 21 -42.51 -23.95 -20.44
CA TRP A 21 -42.52 -22.87 -21.42
C TRP A 21 -43.78 -22.93 -22.29
N ARG A 22 -44.64 -21.91 -22.20
CA ARG A 22 -45.72 -21.69 -23.17
C ARG A 22 -45.21 -20.84 -24.33
N PRO A 23 -45.43 -21.22 -25.59
CA PRO A 23 -44.99 -20.44 -26.75
C PRO A 23 -46.00 -19.34 -27.06
N ARG A 24 -45.74 -18.11 -26.60
CA ARG A 24 -46.45 -16.90 -27.05
C ARG A 24 -45.49 -15.73 -27.17
N GLN A 25 -44.73 -15.67 -28.25
CA GLN A 25 -44.02 -14.45 -28.70
C GLN A 25 -43.37 -14.59 -30.09
N ARG A 26 -44.14 -15.16 -31.09
CA ARG A 26 -43.64 -15.15 -32.48
C ARG A 26 -44.04 -13.91 -33.29
N SER A 27 -45.01 -13.07 -32.85
CA SER A 27 -45.46 -11.90 -33.61
C SER A 27 -44.66 -10.61 -33.33
N LEU A 28 -44.02 -10.45 -32.15
CA LEU A 28 -43.22 -9.26 -31.88
C LEU A 28 -41.83 -9.34 -32.54
N ALA A 29 -41.23 -10.54 -32.64
CA ALA A 29 -39.91 -10.72 -33.24
C ALA A 29 -39.86 -10.30 -34.73
N TYR A 30 -40.91 -10.58 -35.51
CA TYR A 30 -40.94 -10.22 -36.92
C TYR A 30 -41.09 -8.71 -37.16
N SER A 31 -41.83 -7.97 -36.31
CA SER A 31 -41.95 -6.52 -36.44
C SER A 31 -40.61 -5.79 -36.11
N VAL A 32 -39.89 -6.24 -35.09
CA VAL A 32 -38.60 -5.66 -34.73
C VAL A 32 -37.55 -5.96 -35.80
N THR A 33 -37.51 -7.15 -36.35
CA THR A 33 -36.56 -7.54 -37.40
C THR A 33 -36.80 -6.77 -38.70
N LEU A 34 -38.07 -6.56 -39.12
CA LEU A 34 -38.40 -5.77 -40.29
C LEU A 34 -38.04 -4.29 -40.12
N THR A 35 -38.20 -3.72 -38.91
CA THR A 35 -37.86 -2.35 -38.63
C THR A 35 -36.33 -2.16 -38.62
N LEU A 36 -35.55 -3.10 -38.10
CA LEU A 36 -34.08 -3.08 -38.10
C LEU A 36 -33.51 -3.27 -39.52
N VAL A 37 -34.15 -4.14 -40.36
CA VAL A 37 -33.76 -4.31 -41.77
C VAL A 37 -34.08 -3.06 -42.58
N ALA A 38 -35.24 -2.41 -42.37
CA ALA A 38 -35.57 -1.15 -43.01
C ALA A 38 -34.65 0.00 -42.62
N LEU A 39 -34.24 0.09 -41.36
CA LEU A 39 -33.24 1.01 -40.87
C LEU A 39 -31.84 0.73 -41.45
N PHE A 40 -31.48 -0.52 -41.60
CA PHE A 40 -30.20 -0.92 -42.22
C PHE A 40 -30.17 -0.53 -43.71
N PHE A 41 -31.26 -0.74 -44.47
CA PHE A 41 -31.32 -0.36 -45.87
C PHE A 41 -31.39 1.15 -46.11
N THR A 42 -32.05 1.91 -45.23
CA THR A 42 -32.01 3.39 -45.30
C THR A 42 -30.63 3.96 -44.93
N PHE A 43 -29.84 3.25 -44.10
CA PHE A 43 -28.48 3.65 -43.75
C PHE A 43 -27.46 3.37 -44.86
N THR A 44 -27.68 2.30 -45.67
CA THR A 44 -26.76 1.94 -46.76
C THR A 44 -26.96 2.75 -48.04
N LEU A 45 -28.15 3.36 -48.24
CA LEU A 45 -28.50 4.10 -49.47
C LEU A 45 -28.28 5.60 -49.40
N ARG A 46 -27.86 6.20 -48.24
CA ARG A 46 -27.50 7.61 -48.13
C ARG A 46 -26.25 7.79 -47.21
N PRO A 47 -25.06 7.50 -47.72
CA PRO A 47 -23.83 7.60 -46.90
C PRO A 47 -23.39 9.06 -46.58
N GLU A 48 -24.05 10.08 -47.15
CA GLU A 48 -23.56 11.46 -47.03
C GLU A 48 -24.30 12.34 -46.00
N ALA A 49 -25.22 11.79 -45.20
CA ALA A 49 -26.09 12.63 -44.35
C ALA A 49 -25.76 12.63 -42.85
N PHE A 50 -24.63 12.05 -42.41
CA PHE A 50 -24.20 12.20 -41.02
C PHE A 50 -22.85 12.88 -40.93
N PRO A 51 -22.74 13.97 -40.16
CA PRO A 51 -21.43 14.59 -39.95
C PRO A 51 -20.57 13.62 -39.14
N SER A 52 -19.55 13.06 -39.81
CA SER A 52 -18.54 12.15 -39.24
C SER A 52 -17.69 12.76 -38.11
N LEU A 53 -18.03 13.98 -37.66
CA LEU A 53 -17.31 14.76 -36.66
C LEU A 53 -17.77 14.53 -35.21
N LEU A 54 -18.94 13.91 -34.97
CA LEU A 54 -19.45 13.72 -33.59
C LEU A 54 -19.14 12.37 -32.95
N VAL A 55 -18.78 11.35 -33.74
CA VAL A 55 -18.56 9.99 -33.23
C VAL A 55 -17.12 9.71 -32.79
N ARG A 56 -16.14 10.53 -33.19
CA ARG A 56 -14.72 10.32 -32.86
C ARG A 56 -14.20 11.06 -31.63
N LYS A 57 -14.98 11.97 -31.03
CA LYS A 57 -14.53 12.78 -29.88
C LYS A 57 -14.83 12.18 -28.50
N SER A 58 -15.52 11.04 -28.41
CA SER A 58 -16.01 10.48 -27.14
C SER A 58 -15.22 9.28 -26.59
N LEU A 59 -14.08 8.92 -27.17
CA LEU A 59 -13.34 7.71 -26.76
C LEU A 59 -11.93 7.98 -26.23
N GLN A 60 -11.47 9.22 -26.19
CA GLN A 60 -10.17 9.51 -25.60
C GLN A 60 -10.35 9.79 -24.11
N LYS A 61 -9.85 8.89 -23.25
CA LYS A 61 -9.83 9.09 -21.80
C LYS A 61 -9.13 10.41 -21.47
N SER A 62 -9.62 11.13 -20.45
CA SER A 62 -8.90 12.29 -19.92
C SER A 62 -7.50 11.89 -19.45
N PRO A 63 -6.53 12.81 -19.36
CA PRO A 63 -5.20 12.49 -18.83
C PRO A 63 -5.26 11.81 -17.45
N LEU A 64 -6.11 12.30 -16.55
CA LEU A 64 -6.35 11.69 -15.23
C LEU A 64 -6.83 10.24 -15.36
N GLU A 65 -7.83 9.97 -16.20
CA GLU A 65 -8.32 8.59 -16.43
C GLU A 65 -7.29 7.71 -17.12
N GLN A 66 -6.38 8.26 -17.92
CA GLN A 66 -5.27 7.51 -18.48
C GLN A 66 -4.31 7.06 -17.39
N VAL A 67 -3.97 7.91 -16.41
CA VAL A 67 -3.14 7.54 -15.25
C VAL A 67 -3.83 6.45 -14.45
N LEU A 68 -5.05 6.70 -13.94
CA LEU A 68 -5.76 5.84 -13.00
C LEU A 68 -6.21 4.47 -13.57
N THR A 69 -6.11 4.28 -14.88
CA THR A 69 -6.51 3.00 -15.53
C THR A 69 -5.35 2.20 -16.10
N ARG A 70 -4.11 2.70 -16.03
CA ARG A 70 -2.92 1.99 -16.53
C ARG A 70 -2.19 1.21 -15.45
N VAL A 71 -2.32 1.64 -14.20
CA VAL A 71 -1.67 1.05 -13.03
C VAL A 71 -2.61 1.21 -11.83
N PRO A 72 -2.58 0.30 -10.83
CA PRO A 72 -3.29 0.55 -9.58
C PRO A 72 -2.65 1.75 -8.86
N LEU A 73 -3.45 2.74 -8.50
CA LEU A 73 -3.02 3.78 -7.57
C LEU A 73 -2.63 3.10 -6.26
N THR A 74 -1.39 3.25 -5.86
CA THR A 74 -0.79 2.54 -4.73
C THR A 74 -0.28 3.53 -3.70
N ASP A 75 -0.76 3.39 -2.48
CA ASP A 75 -0.26 4.12 -1.31
C ASP A 75 0.74 3.25 -0.54
N GLY A 76 1.93 3.78 -0.28
CA GLY A 76 3.04 3.08 0.37
C GLY A 76 2.91 2.94 1.88
N HIS A 77 2.09 3.78 2.52
CA HIS A 77 1.96 3.76 3.97
C HIS A 77 0.70 4.45 4.46
N ASN A 78 -0.10 3.77 5.27
CA ASN A 78 -1.06 4.39 6.16
C ASN A 78 -1.26 3.56 7.44
N ASP A 79 -1.77 4.21 8.48
CA ASP A 79 -1.90 3.68 9.83
C ASP A 79 -3.33 3.29 10.22
N PHE A 80 -4.16 2.94 9.25
CA PHE A 80 -5.54 2.52 9.50
C PHE A 80 -5.66 1.38 10.53
N ALA A 81 -4.69 0.47 10.57
CA ALA A 81 -4.69 -0.65 11.51
C ALA A 81 -4.53 -0.19 12.97
N ILE A 82 -3.57 0.71 13.26
CA ILE A 82 -3.40 1.23 14.63
C ILE A 82 -4.57 2.15 15.02
N TRP A 83 -5.14 2.88 14.07
CA TRP A 83 -6.32 3.70 14.28
C TRP A 83 -7.54 2.85 14.63
N THR A 84 -7.73 1.74 13.94
CA THR A 84 -8.75 0.73 14.26
C THR A 84 -8.54 0.12 15.65
N ARG A 85 -7.28 -0.15 16.04
CA ARG A 85 -6.95 -0.60 17.39
C ARG A 85 -7.32 0.45 18.43
N ALA A 86 -6.95 1.71 18.22
CA ALA A 86 -7.14 2.80 19.18
C ALA A 86 -8.62 3.15 19.39
N PHE A 87 -9.42 3.26 18.33
CA PHE A 87 -10.79 3.76 18.38
C PHE A 87 -11.85 2.67 18.38
N TYR A 88 -11.53 1.48 17.83
CA TYR A 88 -12.48 0.35 17.73
C TYR A 88 -12.00 -0.91 18.45
N GLN A 89 -10.84 -0.87 19.15
CA GLN A 89 -10.29 -1.99 19.93
C GLN A 89 -10.19 -3.30 19.12
N ASN A 90 -9.88 -3.20 17.84
CA ASN A 90 -9.86 -4.30 16.86
C ASN A 90 -11.21 -5.01 16.64
N HIS A 91 -12.34 -4.39 17.02
CA HIS A 91 -13.69 -4.95 16.87
C HIS A 91 -14.34 -4.49 15.56
N ILE A 92 -13.97 -5.12 14.45
CA ILE A 92 -14.42 -4.77 13.09
C ILE A 92 -15.78 -5.36 12.70
N TYR A 93 -16.41 -6.18 13.55
CA TYR A 93 -17.70 -6.83 13.28
C TYR A 93 -18.89 -6.13 13.96
N GLN A 94 -18.64 -5.03 14.65
CA GLN A 94 -19.66 -4.27 15.34
C GLN A 94 -20.21 -3.14 14.46
N ALA A 95 -21.46 -2.76 14.68
CA ALA A 95 -22.15 -1.74 13.90
C ALA A 95 -21.42 -0.37 13.87
N ASN A 96 -20.71 -0.03 14.95
CA ASN A 96 -19.88 1.18 15.01
C ASN A 96 -18.68 1.16 14.06
N PHE A 97 -18.36 0.02 13.44
CA PHE A 97 -17.34 -0.11 12.39
C PHE A 97 -17.97 -0.48 11.04
N THR A 98 -19.01 -1.31 11.02
CA THR A 98 -19.59 -1.85 9.76
C THR A 98 -20.62 -0.91 9.11
N ASP A 99 -21.34 -0.10 9.90
CA ASP A 99 -22.51 0.67 9.47
C ASP A 99 -22.19 2.16 9.26
N HIS A 100 -20.93 2.46 8.90
CA HIS A 100 -20.48 3.83 8.74
C HIS A 100 -20.50 4.34 7.32
N ASP A 101 -21.00 5.58 7.17
CA ASP A 101 -20.67 6.40 6.01
C ASP A 101 -19.23 6.95 6.11
N GLU A 102 -18.76 7.26 7.34
CA GLU A 102 -17.40 7.74 7.62
C GLU A 102 -16.88 7.17 8.96
N LEU A 103 -15.69 6.53 8.93
CA LEU A 103 -14.93 6.18 10.13
C LEU A 103 -14.16 7.39 10.67
N TYR A 104 -13.81 7.36 11.94
CA TYR A 104 -12.90 8.34 12.52
C TYR A 104 -11.50 8.22 11.88
N GLY A 105 -10.88 9.35 11.53
CA GLY A 105 -9.60 9.41 10.85
C GLY A 105 -9.72 9.78 9.37
N GLN A 106 -8.67 9.49 8.59
CA GLN A 106 -8.55 9.86 7.19
C GLN A 106 -8.84 8.69 6.24
N VAL A 107 -9.02 7.47 6.76
CA VAL A 107 -9.16 6.24 5.97
C VAL A 107 -10.46 5.51 6.30
N ASP A 108 -11.23 5.16 5.28
CA ASP A 108 -12.30 4.17 5.30
C ASP A 108 -12.58 3.63 3.90
N PHE A 109 -13.38 2.57 3.79
CA PHE A 109 -13.61 1.91 2.51
C PHE A 109 -14.33 2.78 1.46
N PRO A 110 -15.38 3.58 1.79
CA PRO A 110 -16.00 4.51 0.87
C PRO A 110 -15.03 5.59 0.36
N ARG A 111 -14.23 6.20 1.24
CA ARG A 111 -13.24 7.22 0.89
C ARG A 111 -12.09 6.64 0.05
N LEU A 112 -11.58 5.44 0.37
CA LEU A 112 -10.61 4.70 -0.43
C LEU A 112 -11.12 4.46 -1.86
N ARG A 113 -12.38 4.03 -2.02
CA ARG A 113 -13.00 3.85 -3.34
C ARG A 113 -13.14 5.17 -4.09
N LYS A 114 -13.56 6.26 -3.42
CA LYS A 114 -13.65 7.60 -4.01
C LYS A 114 -12.27 8.11 -4.43
N GLY A 115 -11.23 7.83 -3.64
CA GLY A 115 -9.82 8.13 -3.96
C GLY A 115 -9.25 7.27 -5.08
N ARG A 116 -10.01 6.29 -5.60
CA ARG A 116 -9.59 5.41 -6.70
C ARG A 116 -8.38 4.55 -6.37
N LEU A 117 -8.18 4.24 -5.08
CA LEU A 117 -7.07 3.41 -4.63
C LEU A 117 -7.21 1.99 -5.20
N GLY A 118 -6.11 1.45 -5.72
CA GLY A 118 -6.03 0.10 -6.31
C GLY A 118 -5.12 -0.85 -5.53
N ALA A 119 -4.18 -0.30 -4.74
CA ALA A 119 -3.34 -1.07 -3.82
C ALA A 119 -2.97 -0.22 -2.61
N GLN A 120 -2.75 -0.88 -1.47
CA GLN A 120 -2.39 -0.26 -0.20
C GLN A 120 -1.37 -1.12 0.52
N PHE A 121 -0.30 -0.49 1.03
CA PHE A 121 0.50 -1.06 2.10
C PHE A 121 -0.09 -0.61 3.44
N TRP A 122 -0.69 -1.54 4.17
CA TRP A 122 -1.22 -1.32 5.51
C TRP A 122 -0.09 -1.41 6.52
N SER A 123 0.18 -0.33 7.25
CA SER A 123 1.11 -0.34 8.37
C SER A 123 0.49 -1.14 9.53
N VAL A 124 1.11 -2.26 9.90
CA VAL A 124 0.75 -3.02 11.10
C VAL A 124 1.61 -2.57 12.28
N TYR A 125 1.62 -1.26 12.46
CA TYR A 125 2.40 -0.55 13.46
C TYR A 125 2.04 -0.94 14.88
N VAL A 126 3.07 -0.97 15.74
CA VAL A 126 2.97 -1.01 17.21
C VAL A 126 4.00 -0.06 17.78
N GLU A 127 3.60 0.72 18.79
CA GLU A 127 4.44 1.71 19.42
C GLU A 127 5.75 1.14 19.99
N CYS A 128 6.82 1.94 19.98
CA CYS A 128 8.03 1.68 20.75
C CYS A 128 7.70 1.47 22.23
N ALA A 129 8.40 0.56 22.91
CA ALA A 129 8.24 0.36 24.35
C ALA A 129 8.49 1.66 25.12
N ARG A 130 7.55 2.07 25.98
CA ARG A 130 7.74 3.23 26.87
C ARG A 130 8.90 3.03 27.82
N ASN A 131 9.13 1.79 28.25
CA ASN A 131 10.29 1.39 29.04
C ASN A 131 10.92 0.13 28.40
N PRO A 132 11.94 0.27 27.54
CA PRO A 132 12.56 -0.86 26.84
C PRO A 132 13.27 -1.84 27.78
N ASN A 133 13.53 -1.45 29.05
CA ASN A 133 14.13 -2.30 30.06
C ASN A 133 13.10 -3.09 30.89
N GLU A 134 11.80 -2.91 30.61
CA GLU A 134 10.77 -3.65 31.32
C GLU A 134 10.77 -5.11 30.85
N PRO A 135 10.85 -6.09 31.78
CA PRO A 135 10.82 -7.51 31.42
C PRO A 135 9.54 -7.85 30.67
N GLY A 136 9.67 -8.36 29.47
CA GLY A 136 8.50 -8.77 28.66
C GLY A 136 8.02 -7.74 27.63
N ALA A 137 8.48 -6.48 27.69
CA ALA A 137 8.05 -5.44 26.74
C ALA A 137 8.20 -5.86 25.28
N GLN A 138 9.30 -6.49 24.90
CA GLN A 138 9.54 -6.99 23.55
C GLN A 138 8.53 -8.08 23.14
N TYR A 139 8.16 -8.98 24.07
CA TYR A 139 7.17 -10.03 23.78
C TYR A 139 5.76 -9.46 23.60
N GLU A 140 5.43 -8.40 24.32
CA GLU A 140 4.15 -7.71 24.16
C GLU A 140 4.07 -7.04 22.79
N ILE A 141 5.12 -6.36 22.35
CA ILE A 141 5.20 -5.74 21.03
C ILE A 141 5.04 -6.80 19.92
N VAL A 142 5.75 -7.92 20.01
CA VAL A 142 5.62 -9.02 19.03
C VAL A 142 4.19 -9.56 19.01
N ARG A 143 3.58 -9.81 20.19
CA ARG A 143 2.18 -10.24 20.30
C ARG A 143 1.22 -9.24 19.67
N ASP A 144 1.41 -7.96 19.95
CA ASP A 144 0.55 -6.89 19.46
C ASP A 144 0.71 -6.71 17.95
N THR A 145 1.92 -6.90 17.41
CA THR A 145 2.15 -6.93 15.95
C THR A 145 1.40 -8.08 15.28
N PHE A 146 1.41 -9.29 15.86
CA PHE A 146 0.57 -10.38 15.36
C PHE A 146 -0.92 -10.06 15.39
N GLN A 147 -1.40 -9.34 16.42
CA GLN A 147 -2.79 -8.89 16.48
C GLN A 147 -3.13 -7.88 15.38
N GLN A 148 -2.18 -7.00 15.01
CA GLN A 148 -2.36 -6.05 13.91
C GLN A 148 -2.35 -6.76 12.55
N ILE A 149 -1.48 -7.75 12.34
CA ILE A 149 -1.47 -8.59 11.13
C ILE A 149 -2.81 -9.34 11.00
N ASP A 150 -3.26 -9.99 12.09
CA ASP A 150 -4.56 -10.67 12.16
C ASP A 150 -5.72 -9.72 11.85
N LEU A 151 -5.68 -8.50 12.40
CA LEU A 151 -6.70 -7.49 12.15
C LEU A 151 -6.85 -7.22 10.65
N VAL A 152 -5.73 -6.96 9.95
CA VAL A 152 -5.77 -6.67 8.50
C VAL A 152 -6.25 -7.90 7.71
N HIS A 153 -5.83 -9.11 8.06
CA HIS A 153 -6.34 -10.34 7.43
C HIS A 153 -7.86 -10.48 7.63
N ARG A 154 -8.37 -10.25 8.85
CA ARG A 154 -9.81 -10.28 9.12
C ARG A 154 -10.58 -9.18 8.36
N MET A 155 -9.99 -8.00 8.17
CA MET A 155 -10.58 -6.96 7.33
C MET A 155 -10.69 -7.43 5.87
N ILE A 156 -9.63 -8.01 5.32
CA ILE A 156 -9.62 -8.54 3.95
C ILE A 156 -10.71 -9.60 3.77
N ASP A 157 -10.83 -10.52 4.71
CA ASP A 157 -11.81 -11.61 4.66
C ASP A 157 -13.26 -11.11 4.84
N HIS A 158 -13.47 -10.13 5.71
CA HIS A 158 -14.81 -9.64 6.05
C HIS A 158 -15.35 -8.59 5.09
N PHE A 159 -14.48 -7.84 4.41
CA PHE A 159 -14.86 -6.81 3.45
C PHE A 159 -14.40 -7.13 2.01
N PRO A 160 -14.77 -8.29 1.45
CA PRO A 160 -14.28 -8.75 0.15
C PRO A 160 -14.77 -7.90 -1.03
N ASP A 161 -15.76 -7.02 -0.83
CA ASP A 161 -16.22 -6.06 -1.83
C ASP A 161 -15.26 -4.87 -1.98
N PHE A 162 -14.37 -4.65 -1.01
CA PHE A 162 -13.40 -3.56 -0.97
C PHE A 162 -11.97 -4.04 -1.05
N LEU A 163 -11.62 -5.12 -0.35
CA LEU A 163 -10.26 -5.58 -0.16
C LEU A 163 -10.03 -6.94 -0.84
N VAL A 164 -8.79 -7.16 -1.25
CA VAL A 164 -8.31 -8.44 -1.78
C VAL A 164 -6.87 -8.64 -1.34
N PRO A 165 -6.46 -9.85 -0.91
CA PRO A 165 -5.09 -10.08 -0.48
C PRO A 165 -4.10 -9.94 -1.64
N ALA A 166 -2.90 -9.42 -1.34
CA ALA A 166 -1.76 -9.40 -2.23
C ALA A 166 -0.48 -9.61 -1.43
N SER A 167 0.44 -10.38 -1.99
CA SER A 167 1.74 -10.67 -1.40
C SER A 167 2.88 -10.58 -2.41
N SER A 168 2.57 -10.23 -3.65
CA SER A 168 3.53 -10.09 -4.74
C SER A 168 3.06 -9.06 -5.76
N VAL A 169 4.00 -8.61 -6.60
CA VAL A 169 3.66 -7.78 -7.78
C VAL A 169 2.67 -8.49 -8.70
N ALA A 170 2.82 -9.81 -8.86
CA ALA A 170 1.92 -10.61 -9.68
C ALA A 170 0.49 -10.58 -9.14
N ASP A 171 0.30 -10.67 -7.81
CA ASP A 171 -1.02 -10.57 -7.18
C ASP A 171 -1.65 -9.19 -7.43
N VAL A 172 -0.89 -8.10 -7.22
CA VAL A 172 -1.38 -6.73 -7.44
C VAL A 172 -1.83 -6.54 -8.89
N HIS A 173 -1.04 -6.97 -9.87
CA HIS A 173 -1.43 -6.91 -11.28
C HIS A 173 -2.65 -7.78 -11.57
N HIS A 174 -2.68 -9.02 -11.07
CA HIS A 174 -3.83 -9.92 -11.24
C HIS A 174 -5.11 -9.27 -10.69
N ASN A 175 -5.06 -8.75 -9.46
CA ASN A 175 -6.19 -8.13 -8.79
C ASN A 175 -6.68 -6.88 -9.54
N PHE A 176 -5.78 -6.04 -10.02
CA PHE A 176 -6.14 -4.82 -10.77
C PHE A 176 -6.99 -5.10 -12.00
N TYR A 177 -6.67 -6.18 -12.73
CA TYR A 177 -7.41 -6.54 -13.94
C TYR A 177 -8.62 -7.44 -13.70
N HIS A 178 -8.60 -8.30 -12.66
CA HIS A 178 -9.63 -9.32 -12.43
C HIS A 178 -10.55 -9.03 -11.24
N SER A 179 -10.20 -8.02 -10.44
CA SER A 179 -10.99 -7.59 -9.28
C SER A 179 -11.20 -6.08 -9.27
N PRO A 180 -11.74 -5.48 -10.34
CA PRO A 180 -11.82 -4.03 -10.49
C PRO A 180 -12.59 -3.39 -9.34
N GLY A 181 -12.04 -2.29 -8.80
CA GLY A 181 -12.61 -1.55 -7.68
C GLY A 181 -12.34 -2.14 -6.31
N ARG A 182 -11.56 -3.24 -6.22
CA ARG A 182 -11.01 -3.74 -4.96
C ARG A 182 -9.55 -3.33 -4.80
N ILE A 183 -9.10 -3.22 -3.56
CA ILE A 183 -7.78 -2.73 -3.16
C ILE A 183 -6.90 -3.94 -2.83
N SER A 184 -5.83 -4.11 -3.59
CA SER A 184 -4.78 -5.08 -3.28
C SER A 184 -4.11 -4.70 -1.96
N SER A 185 -4.22 -5.58 -0.97
CA SER A 185 -3.81 -5.32 0.42
C SER A 185 -2.48 -6.01 0.70
N LEU A 186 -1.43 -5.21 0.83
CA LEU A 186 -0.10 -5.60 1.27
C LEU A 186 0.11 -5.10 2.71
N LEU A 187 1.07 -5.68 3.43
CA LEU A 187 1.37 -5.26 4.79
C LEU A 187 2.80 -4.74 4.90
N GLY A 188 3.01 -3.79 5.82
CA GLY A 188 4.31 -3.31 6.25
C GLY A 188 4.40 -3.25 7.77
N ILE A 189 5.59 -3.47 8.35
CA ILE A 189 5.88 -3.15 9.76
C ILE A 189 6.70 -1.88 9.83
N GLU A 190 6.52 -1.12 10.90
CA GLU A 190 7.12 0.20 11.06
C GLU A 190 8.08 0.23 12.26
N GLY A 191 9.23 -0.35 12.03
CA GLY A 191 10.33 -0.45 12.98
C GLY A 191 10.64 -1.87 13.43
N LEU A 192 11.92 -2.25 13.37
CA LEU A 192 12.37 -3.60 13.76
C LEU A 192 12.31 -3.86 15.27
N HIS A 193 11.92 -2.88 16.11
CA HIS A 193 11.52 -3.17 17.49
C HIS A 193 10.34 -4.15 17.53
N GLN A 194 9.53 -4.20 16.47
CA GLN A 194 8.38 -5.10 16.34
C GLN A 194 8.76 -6.58 16.16
N ILE A 195 10.03 -6.90 15.83
CA ILE A 195 10.46 -8.31 15.73
C ILE A 195 11.11 -8.85 17.00
N GLY A 196 11.22 -8.03 18.07
CA GLY A 196 11.72 -8.47 19.38
C GLY A 196 13.12 -9.08 19.35
N GLY A 197 14.01 -8.59 18.48
CA GLY A 197 15.38 -9.08 18.36
C GLY A 197 15.52 -10.41 17.63
N SER A 198 14.56 -10.82 16.81
CA SER A 198 14.53 -12.17 16.21
C SER A 198 14.36 -12.12 14.68
N ALA A 199 15.34 -12.62 13.95
CA ALA A 199 15.25 -12.83 12.51
C ALA A 199 14.19 -13.90 12.14
N SER A 200 13.90 -14.84 13.05
CA SER A 200 12.83 -15.82 12.87
C SER A 200 11.46 -15.15 12.86
N VAL A 201 11.23 -14.15 13.73
CA VAL A 201 9.98 -13.39 13.76
C VAL A 201 9.82 -12.58 12.47
N LEU A 202 10.89 -11.94 11.96
CA LEU A 202 10.87 -11.26 10.66
C LEU A 202 10.40 -12.18 9.53
N ARG A 203 10.96 -13.40 9.48
CA ARG A 203 10.56 -14.41 8.47
C ARG A 203 9.09 -14.81 8.62
N MET A 204 8.61 -15.01 9.85
CA MET A 204 7.20 -15.32 10.09
C MET A 204 6.28 -14.17 9.64
N TYR A 205 6.65 -12.93 9.86
CA TYR A 205 5.89 -11.79 9.34
C TYR A 205 5.87 -11.77 7.80
N HIS A 206 6.99 -12.11 7.15
CA HIS A 206 7.03 -12.24 5.69
C HIS A 206 6.07 -13.33 5.18
N GLU A 207 6.07 -14.50 5.82
CA GLU A 207 5.12 -15.59 5.52
C GLU A 207 3.64 -15.17 5.72
N LEU A 208 3.37 -14.28 6.67
CA LEU A 208 2.05 -13.71 6.93
C LEU A 208 1.68 -12.53 6.02
N GLY A 209 2.52 -12.18 5.04
CA GLY A 209 2.19 -11.19 4.03
C GLY A 209 2.85 -9.82 4.21
N VAL A 210 3.70 -9.61 5.21
CA VAL A 210 4.49 -8.39 5.34
C VAL A 210 5.49 -8.31 4.18
N ARG A 211 5.54 -7.17 3.48
CA ARG A 211 6.39 -6.99 2.30
C ARG A 211 7.41 -5.88 2.43
N TYR A 212 7.28 -5.01 3.43
CA TYR A 212 8.37 -4.14 3.86
C TYR A 212 8.50 -4.08 5.37
N ALA A 213 9.69 -3.70 5.83
CA ALA A 213 9.93 -3.36 7.23
C ALA A 213 10.80 -2.10 7.29
N SER A 214 10.30 -1.07 8.00
CA SER A 214 11.14 0.06 8.39
C SER A 214 12.16 -0.40 9.42
N LEU A 215 13.41 0.02 9.28
CA LEU A 215 14.46 -0.42 10.21
C LEU A 215 14.25 0.14 11.62
N THR A 216 13.71 1.36 11.72
CA THR A 216 13.36 2.02 12.98
C THR A 216 12.03 2.75 12.86
N HIS A 217 11.40 3.07 14.00
CA HIS A 217 10.42 4.13 14.14
C HIS A 217 11.04 5.22 15.02
N THR A 218 10.35 5.72 16.04
CA THR A 218 10.85 6.79 16.93
C THR A 218 11.85 6.33 17.99
N CYS A 219 12.28 5.10 17.98
CA CYS A 219 13.28 4.56 18.91
C CYS A 219 14.38 3.80 18.17
N HIS A 220 15.59 3.85 18.73
CA HIS A 220 16.66 2.92 18.37
C HIS A 220 16.25 1.49 18.74
N ASN A 221 16.76 0.55 18.00
CA ASN A 221 16.70 -0.88 18.35
C ASN A 221 18.07 -1.53 18.24
N GLU A 222 18.18 -2.83 18.31
CA GLU A 222 19.47 -3.52 18.20
C GLU A 222 20.11 -3.48 16.81
N TYR A 223 19.34 -3.11 15.78
CA TYR A 223 19.77 -3.14 14.39
C TYR A 223 20.21 -1.79 13.86
N ALA A 224 19.55 -0.69 14.27
CA ALA A 224 19.72 0.60 13.62
C ALA A 224 19.39 1.77 14.55
N ASP A 225 19.95 2.93 14.21
CA ASP A 225 19.61 4.20 14.81
C ASP A 225 18.45 4.88 14.08
N SER A 226 17.48 5.35 14.87
CA SER A 226 16.37 6.19 14.45
C SER A 226 16.82 7.65 14.31
N GLU A 227 16.06 8.43 13.52
CA GLU A 227 16.26 9.89 13.41
C GLU A 227 15.76 10.67 14.63
N ALA A 228 14.82 10.10 15.43
CA ALA A 228 14.13 10.83 16.48
C ALA A 228 14.94 11.06 17.76
N PRO A 229 15.71 10.11 18.34
CA PRO A 229 16.54 10.37 19.50
C PRO A 229 17.79 11.20 19.14
N GLU A 230 18.16 12.16 20.02
CA GLU A 230 19.31 13.04 19.77
C GLU A 230 20.66 12.30 19.77
N GLU A 231 20.82 11.32 20.69
CA GLU A 231 22.09 10.61 20.86
C GLU A 231 22.06 9.26 20.11
N PRO A 232 23.00 9.01 19.20
CA PRO A 232 23.04 7.74 18.47
C PRO A 232 23.43 6.58 19.41
N ARG A 233 22.85 5.40 19.16
CA ARG A 233 23.20 4.17 19.88
C ARG A 233 24.34 3.39 19.20
N HIS A 234 24.35 3.35 17.87
CA HIS A 234 25.28 2.57 17.05
C HIS A 234 26.15 3.45 16.16
N GLY A 235 25.72 4.70 15.93
CA GLY A 235 26.33 5.60 14.94
C GLY A 235 25.89 5.29 13.51
N GLY A 236 24.76 4.57 13.37
CA GLY A 236 24.18 4.14 12.11
C GLY A 236 23.57 2.74 12.18
N LEU A 237 23.93 1.87 11.25
CA LEU A 237 23.54 0.46 11.21
C LEU A 237 24.51 -0.36 12.09
N SER A 238 23.99 -1.20 12.98
CA SER A 238 24.83 -2.13 13.75
C SER A 238 25.27 -3.33 12.91
N THR A 239 26.23 -4.12 13.39
CA THR A 239 26.60 -5.39 12.73
C THR A 239 25.41 -6.36 12.64
N ALA A 240 24.54 -6.40 13.65
CA ALA A 240 23.29 -7.17 13.58
C ALA A 240 22.34 -6.58 12.52
N GLY A 241 22.36 -5.25 12.36
CA GLY A 241 21.62 -4.54 11.32
C GLY A 241 22.06 -4.89 9.91
N GLU A 242 23.36 -5.03 9.66
CA GLU A 242 23.86 -5.52 8.36
C GLU A 242 23.32 -6.94 8.07
N GLY A 243 23.33 -7.82 9.07
CA GLY A 243 22.78 -9.17 8.97
C GLY A 243 21.28 -9.19 8.66
N ILE A 244 20.48 -8.36 9.33
CA ILE A 244 19.04 -8.31 9.12
C ILE A 244 18.67 -7.70 7.76
N VAL A 245 19.41 -6.70 7.26
CA VAL A 245 19.25 -6.16 5.90
C VAL A 245 19.53 -7.24 4.85
N ALA A 246 20.60 -8.04 5.05
CA ALA A 246 20.90 -9.17 4.17
C ALA A 246 19.77 -10.23 4.20
N GLU A 247 19.20 -10.52 5.37
CA GLU A 247 18.07 -11.45 5.52
C GLU A 247 16.79 -10.92 4.86
N MET A 248 16.50 -9.61 4.99
CA MET A 248 15.39 -8.96 4.28
C MET A 248 15.55 -9.11 2.76
N ASN A 249 16.74 -8.86 2.21
CA ASN A 249 17.02 -9.07 0.80
C ASN A 249 16.85 -10.56 0.40
N ARG A 250 17.27 -11.50 1.28
CA ARG A 250 17.14 -12.95 1.02
C ARG A 250 15.69 -13.41 0.95
N VAL A 251 14.83 -12.92 1.84
CA VAL A 251 13.41 -13.34 1.88
C VAL A 251 12.53 -12.59 0.89
N GLY A 252 13.00 -11.45 0.35
CA GLY A 252 12.20 -10.61 -0.54
C GLY A 252 11.34 -9.58 0.18
N MET A 253 11.80 -9.10 1.33
CA MET A 253 11.20 -7.99 2.07
C MET A 253 11.92 -6.70 1.72
N VAL A 254 11.16 -5.67 1.31
CA VAL A 254 11.71 -4.35 0.99
C VAL A 254 12.27 -3.72 2.27
N VAL A 255 13.52 -3.26 2.20
CA VAL A 255 14.12 -2.47 3.29
C VAL A 255 13.58 -1.05 3.20
N ASP A 256 12.80 -0.66 4.20
CA ASP A 256 12.31 0.71 4.33
C ASP A 256 13.21 1.49 5.29
N ILE A 257 13.68 2.64 4.83
CA ILE A 257 14.59 3.52 5.56
C ILE A 257 13.95 4.85 5.99
N SER A 258 12.61 4.95 5.91
CA SER A 258 11.89 5.99 6.64
C SER A 258 12.18 5.89 8.14
N HIS A 259 12.14 6.99 8.89
CA HIS A 259 12.45 7.07 10.33
C HIS A 259 13.88 6.74 10.75
N THR A 260 14.77 6.41 9.82
CA THR A 260 16.15 6.07 10.18
C THR A 260 17.06 7.32 10.23
N SER A 261 18.09 7.26 11.05
CA SER A 261 19.10 8.32 11.06
C SER A 261 19.84 8.43 9.71
N LEU A 262 20.38 9.60 9.40
CA LEU A 262 21.14 9.81 8.16
C LEU A 262 22.35 8.86 8.04
N ALA A 263 22.94 8.48 9.17
CA ALA A 263 24.03 7.51 9.21
C ALA A 263 23.52 6.12 8.83
N THR A 264 22.40 5.67 9.43
CA THR A 264 21.76 4.39 9.08
C THR A 264 21.41 4.32 7.59
N GLN A 265 20.87 5.41 7.01
CA GLN A 265 20.53 5.46 5.58
C GLN A 265 21.74 5.20 4.70
N ARG A 266 22.87 5.88 4.99
CA ARG A 266 24.14 5.70 4.24
C ARG A 266 24.69 4.28 4.37
N ASP A 267 24.64 3.71 5.57
CA ASP A 267 25.12 2.36 5.81
C ASP A 267 24.28 1.34 5.06
N VAL A 268 22.94 1.51 5.04
CA VAL A 268 22.04 0.63 4.28
C VAL A 268 22.36 0.64 2.79
N PHE A 269 22.61 1.81 2.18
CA PHE A 269 23.01 1.89 0.77
C PHE A 269 24.33 1.15 0.47
N ASN A 270 25.23 1.06 1.46
CA ASN A 270 26.50 0.34 1.30
C ASN A 270 26.34 -1.19 1.38
N VAL A 271 25.32 -1.71 2.09
CA VAL A 271 25.20 -3.15 2.37
C VAL A 271 24.04 -3.82 1.64
N THR A 272 23.00 -3.08 1.25
CA THR A 272 21.84 -3.67 0.56
C THR A 272 22.18 -4.18 -0.82
N ARG A 273 21.56 -5.29 -1.23
CA ARG A 273 21.65 -5.86 -2.58
C ARG A 273 20.42 -5.60 -3.42
N ALA A 274 19.36 -5.07 -2.81
CA ALA A 274 18.09 -4.78 -3.46
C ALA A 274 17.79 -3.28 -3.39
N PRO A 275 16.91 -2.77 -4.26
CA PRO A 275 16.40 -1.43 -4.13
C PRO A 275 15.72 -1.23 -2.77
N VAL A 276 15.93 -0.07 -2.17
CA VAL A 276 15.29 0.33 -0.91
C VAL A 276 14.12 1.28 -1.15
N MET A 277 13.31 1.48 -0.12
CA MET A 277 12.30 2.53 -0.18
C MET A 277 12.36 3.43 1.06
N TYR A 278 11.90 4.66 0.88
CA TYR A 278 11.31 5.46 1.93
C TYR A 278 9.79 5.33 1.76
N SER A 279 9.14 4.63 2.68
CA SER A 279 7.70 4.36 2.59
C SER A 279 6.85 5.63 2.71
N HIS A 280 7.36 6.64 3.46
CA HIS A 280 6.75 7.95 3.67
C HIS A 280 7.80 8.97 4.14
N SER A 281 8.34 9.75 3.20
CA SER A 281 9.32 10.83 3.47
C SER A 281 9.23 11.88 2.37
N SER A 282 9.70 13.10 2.66
CA SER A 282 9.63 14.21 1.69
C SER A 282 11.02 14.82 1.44
N ALA A 283 11.13 15.92 0.70
CA ALA A 283 12.39 16.54 0.36
C ALA A 283 12.88 17.50 1.48
N TYR A 284 14.05 17.26 2.03
CA TYR A 284 14.67 18.13 3.04
C TYR A 284 14.92 19.55 2.54
N ALA A 285 15.26 19.71 1.27
CA ALA A 285 15.53 21.02 0.68
C ALA A 285 14.30 21.97 0.69
N LEU A 286 13.08 21.44 0.67
CA LEU A 286 11.86 22.21 0.77
C LEU A 286 11.40 22.40 2.22
N CYS A 287 11.56 21.36 3.03
CA CYS A 287 11.20 21.37 4.44
C CYS A 287 12.32 20.69 5.25
N PRO A 288 13.20 21.46 5.91
CA PRO A 288 14.37 20.93 6.62
C PRO A 288 13.99 20.28 7.96
N HIS A 289 13.32 19.14 7.87
CA HIS A 289 12.92 18.29 8.99
C HIS A 289 13.70 16.97 8.93
N SER A 290 14.03 16.38 10.10
CA SER A 290 14.80 15.11 10.20
C SER A 290 14.17 13.93 9.48
N ARG A 291 12.83 13.95 9.33
CA ARG A 291 12.07 12.94 8.58
C ARG A 291 12.22 13.03 7.06
N ASN A 292 12.73 14.15 6.54
CA ASN A 292 12.87 14.41 5.13
C ASN A 292 14.27 14.07 4.62
N VAL A 293 14.36 13.72 3.34
CA VAL A 293 15.55 13.16 2.70
C VAL A 293 16.41 14.25 2.09
N PRO A 294 17.68 14.41 2.50
CA PRO A 294 18.65 15.30 1.87
C PRO A 294 18.98 14.90 0.43
N ASP A 295 19.40 15.88 -0.38
CA ASP A 295 19.67 15.70 -1.80
C ASP A 295 20.76 14.67 -2.10
N ASP A 296 21.81 14.60 -1.27
CA ASP A 296 22.86 13.60 -1.41
C ASP A 296 22.35 12.17 -1.21
N LEU A 297 21.42 11.95 -0.26
CA LEU A 297 20.76 10.67 -0.06
C LEU A 297 19.74 10.36 -1.16
N LEU A 298 19.05 11.38 -1.72
CA LEU A 298 18.24 11.20 -2.91
C LEU A 298 19.08 10.74 -4.11
N GLN A 299 20.32 11.23 -4.28
CA GLN A 299 21.21 10.73 -5.32
C GLN A 299 21.65 9.27 -5.06
N MET A 300 21.97 8.90 -3.81
CA MET A 300 22.25 7.51 -3.45
C MET A 300 21.04 6.60 -3.71
N LEU A 301 19.83 7.08 -3.43
CA LEU A 301 18.58 6.36 -3.75
C LEU A 301 18.42 6.12 -5.25
N LYS A 302 18.75 7.12 -6.07
CA LYS A 302 18.74 6.99 -7.53
C LYS A 302 19.74 5.92 -8.00
N GLU A 303 20.96 5.91 -7.46
CA GLU A 303 21.99 4.92 -7.79
C GLU A 303 21.60 3.50 -7.36
N ASN A 304 20.86 3.37 -6.26
CA ASN A 304 20.31 2.11 -5.78
C ASN A 304 19.06 1.64 -6.57
N ASP A 305 18.53 2.43 -7.48
CA ASP A 305 17.25 2.25 -8.19
C ASP A 305 16.03 2.14 -7.24
N GLY A 306 16.13 2.73 -6.04
CA GLY A 306 15.09 2.76 -5.02
C GLY A 306 13.97 3.75 -5.30
N ILE A 307 13.14 4.01 -4.28
CA ILE A 307 11.98 4.91 -4.36
C ILE A 307 11.82 5.71 -3.07
N VAL A 308 11.46 6.99 -3.20
CA VAL A 308 10.91 7.79 -2.11
C VAL A 308 9.42 8.02 -2.34
N MET A 309 8.60 7.58 -1.40
CA MET A 309 7.16 7.78 -1.44
C MET A 309 6.83 9.01 -0.60
N ILE A 310 6.31 10.04 -1.27
CA ILE A 310 6.15 11.36 -0.66
C ILE A 310 5.07 11.32 0.41
N SER A 311 5.45 11.72 1.63
CA SER A 311 4.56 11.85 2.80
C SER A 311 3.64 13.07 2.65
N LEU A 312 2.42 12.92 3.18
CA LEU A 312 1.45 14.00 3.27
C LEU A 312 1.40 14.64 4.67
N TYR A 313 2.23 14.18 5.59
CA TYR A 313 2.25 14.67 6.97
C TYR A 313 2.55 16.19 7.01
N PRO A 314 1.67 17.03 7.57
CA PRO A 314 1.76 18.49 7.46
C PRO A 314 3.10 19.07 7.91
N GLU A 315 3.66 18.59 9.06
CA GLU A 315 4.92 19.05 9.62
C GLU A 315 6.13 18.73 8.73
N TYR A 316 6.04 17.72 7.86
CA TYR A 316 7.11 17.33 6.92
C TYR A 316 6.89 17.90 5.53
N THR A 317 5.68 18.44 5.29
CA THR A 317 5.29 19.06 4.01
C THR A 317 5.52 20.57 4.04
N ASN A 318 5.15 21.25 5.14
CA ASN A 318 5.38 22.68 5.34
C ASN A 318 5.93 22.95 6.75
N CYS A 319 7.27 22.92 6.88
CA CYS A 319 7.95 23.14 8.15
C CYS A 319 7.81 24.54 8.74
N GLN A 320 7.34 25.53 7.96
CA GLN A 320 7.18 26.91 8.44
C GLN A 320 5.83 27.11 9.11
N ASP A 321 4.80 26.45 8.59
CA ASP A 321 3.43 26.53 9.10
C ASP A 321 2.69 25.24 8.70
N ALA A 322 2.70 24.24 9.58
CA ALA A 322 2.06 22.95 9.34
C ALA A 322 0.54 23.08 9.13
N ASP A 323 -0.11 24.04 9.81
CA ASP A 323 -1.56 24.31 9.65
C ASP A 323 -1.89 24.91 8.28
N ALA A 324 -0.89 25.47 7.59
CA ALA A 324 -1.02 26.00 6.24
C ALA A 324 -0.67 24.96 5.15
N ALA A 325 -0.12 23.80 5.53
CA ALA A 325 0.23 22.75 4.58
C ALA A 325 -0.93 22.41 3.63
N SER A 326 -0.63 22.19 2.37
CA SER A 326 -1.62 22.07 1.32
C SER A 326 -1.25 21.02 0.26
N LEU A 327 -2.21 20.64 -0.57
CA LEU A 327 -2.02 19.83 -1.77
C LEU A 327 -0.92 20.39 -2.66
N ALA A 328 -0.81 21.73 -2.77
CA ALA A 328 0.21 22.39 -3.58
C ALA A 328 1.63 22.14 -3.03
N ASP A 329 1.81 22.16 -1.71
CA ASP A 329 3.11 21.88 -1.08
C ASP A 329 3.52 20.41 -1.32
N VAL A 330 2.58 19.46 -1.21
CA VAL A 330 2.85 18.05 -1.54
C VAL A 330 3.26 17.89 -3.01
N ALA A 331 2.56 18.57 -3.92
CA ALA A 331 2.92 18.56 -5.34
C ALA A 331 4.30 19.19 -5.58
N ASP A 332 4.71 20.19 -4.81
CA ASP A 332 6.05 20.78 -4.88
C ASP A 332 7.12 19.74 -4.49
N HIS A 333 6.92 18.95 -3.42
CA HIS A 333 7.82 17.86 -3.03
C HIS A 333 7.96 16.82 -4.13
N ILE A 334 6.84 16.37 -4.72
CA ILE A 334 6.83 15.39 -5.82
C ILE A 334 7.62 15.92 -7.02
N GLN A 335 7.38 17.19 -7.42
CA GLN A 335 8.08 17.79 -8.55
C GLN A 335 9.56 18.05 -8.24
N TYR A 336 9.89 18.48 -7.02
CA TYR A 336 11.28 18.70 -6.62
C TYR A 336 12.10 17.43 -6.76
N VAL A 337 11.64 16.34 -6.13
CA VAL A 337 12.33 15.05 -6.20
C VAL A 337 12.34 14.50 -7.62
N GLY A 338 11.20 14.56 -8.34
CA GLY A 338 11.11 14.11 -9.72
C GLY A 338 12.07 14.85 -10.66
N ASN A 339 12.26 16.16 -10.46
CA ASN A 339 13.21 16.95 -11.25
C ASN A 339 14.67 16.68 -10.87
N LEU A 340 14.93 16.39 -9.59
CA LEU A 340 16.29 16.15 -9.07
C LEU A 340 16.84 14.77 -9.49
N ILE A 341 16.06 13.71 -9.26
CA ILE A 341 16.53 12.32 -9.45
C ILE A 341 15.76 11.53 -10.51
N GLY A 342 14.67 12.10 -11.05
CA GLY A 342 13.77 11.47 -12.01
C GLY A 342 12.50 10.91 -11.36
N TYR A 343 11.37 11.08 -12.05
CA TYR A 343 10.06 10.61 -11.56
C TYR A 343 9.97 9.10 -11.36
N ARG A 344 10.89 8.33 -11.94
CA ARG A 344 11.03 6.87 -11.73
C ARG A 344 11.27 6.50 -10.26
N HIS A 345 11.79 7.42 -9.45
CA HIS A 345 12.16 7.22 -8.06
C HIS A 345 11.18 7.88 -7.08
N VAL A 346 10.01 8.30 -7.55
CA VAL A 346 8.99 8.97 -6.75
C VAL A 346 7.74 8.10 -6.65
N GLY A 347 7.11 8.07 -5.47
CA GLY A 347 5.83 7.43 -5.20
C GLY A 347 4.99 8.25 -4.22
N LEU A 348 3.88 7.68 -3.76
CA LEU A 348 2.96 8.25 -2.79
C LEU A 348 2.92 7.37 -1.54
N GLY A 349 3.21 7.94 -0.37
CA GLY A 349 3.14 7.28 0.92
C GLY A 349 2.49 8.21 1.93
N SER A 350 1.18 8.13 2.07
CA SER A 350 0.39 9.21 2.65
C SER A 350 0.70 9.52 4.10
N ASP A 351 0.94 8.50 4.88
CA ASP A 351 0.96 8.59 6.34
C ASP A 351 -0.43 8.94 6.93
N PHE A 352 -1.53 8.69 6.16
CA PHE A 352 -2.89 8.87 6.68
C PHE A 352 -3.14 7.96 7.87
N ASP A 353 -3.87 8.48 8.84
CA ASP A 353 -4.09 7.90 10.16
C ASP A 353 -2.82 7.80 11.05
N GLY A 354 -1.62 8.19 10.56
CA GLY A 354 -0.44 8.49 11.37
C GLY A 354 -0.40 9.95 11.84
N MET A 355 -1.28 10.80 11.31
CA MET A 355 -1.37 12.23 11.58
C MET A 355 -2.77 12.63 12.09
N SER A 356 -2.87 13.78 12.77
CA SER A 356 -4.13 14.28 13.29
C SER A 356 -5.07 14.84 12.21
N HIS A 357 -4.52 15.37 11.13
CA HIS A 357 -5.23 15.92 9.98
C HIS A 357 -4.32 15.95 8.76
N GLY A 358 -4.89 15.78 7.57
CA GLY A 358 -4.17 15.92 6.31
C GLY A 358 -4.02 17.38 5.86
N PRO A 359 -3.14 17.67 4.88
CA PRO A 359 -2.98 18.99 4.29
C PRO A 359 -4.28 19.50 3.65
N LYS A 360 -4.45 20.81 3.54
CA LYS A 360 -5.60 21.41 2.84
C LYS A 360 -5.69 20.94 1.38
N GLY A 361 -6.83 20.37 1.02
CA GLY A 361 -7.06 19.73 -0.29
C GLY A 361 -6.63 18.25 -0.34
N LEU A 362 -6.02 17.73 0.72
CA LEU A 362 -5.65 16.32 0.91
C LEU A 362 -6.04 15.85 2.31
N GLU A 363 -7.26 16.18 2.74
CA GLU A 363 -7.73 15.91 4.10
C GLU A 363 -7.88 14.42 4.39
N ASP A 364 -8.08 13.60 3.36
CA ASP A 364 -8.26 12.15 3.48
C ASP A 364 -7.95 11.41 2.16
N VAL A 365 -7.98 10.08 2.20
CA VAL A 365 -7.67 9.19 1.06
C VAL A 365 -8.55 9.43 -0.18
N SER A 366 -9.69 10.10 -0.08
CA SER A 366 -10.57 10.40 -1.22
C SER A 366 -10.01 11.45 -2.17
N LYS A 367 -8.93 12.14 -1.78
CA LYS A 367 -8.37 13.30 -2.46
C LYS A 367 -7.22 13.00 -3.43
N TYR A 368 -6.78 11.75 -3.53
CA TYR A 368 -5.72 11.39 -4.48
C TYR A 368 -5.95 11.84 -5.94
N PRO A 369 -7.19 11.74 -6.49
CA PRO A 369 -7.43 12.24 -7.84
C PRO A 369 -7.17 13.75 -8.00
N ASP A 370 -7.40 14.54 -6.94
CA ASP A 370 -7.15 15.98 -6.94
C ASP A 370 -5.64 16.27 -7.01
N LEU A 371 -4.81 15.52 -6.27
CA LEU A 371 -3.35 15.61 -6.33
C LEU A 371 -2.80 15.23 -7.72
N ILE A 372 -3.32 14.15 -8.31
CA ILE A 372 -2.90 13.73 -9.65
C ILE A 372 -3.28 14.78 -10.69
N GLN A 373 -4.47 15.39 -10.57
CA GLN A 373 -4.91 16.45 -11.47
C GLN A 373 -4.02 17.69 -11.35
N GLU A 374 -3.66 18.10 -10.13
CA GLU A 374 -2.73 19.21 -9.87
C GLU A 374 -1.37 18.98 -10.57
N LEU A 375 -0.81 17.76 -10.43
CA LEU A 375 0.45 17.41 -11.07
C LEU A 375 0.35 17.42 -12.61
N LEU A 376 -0.79 17.00 -13.18
CA LEU A 376 -1.07 17.12 -14.62
C LEU A 376 -1.15 18.59 -15.05
N ASP A 377 -1.82 19.44 -14.28
CA ASP A 377 -1.98 20.87 -14.57
C ASP A 377 -0.64 21.62 -14.48
N ARG A 378 0.29 21.14 -13.64
CA ARG A 378 1.67 21.58 -13.54
C ARG A 378 2.58 21.05 -14.67
N GLY A 379 2.06 20.19 -15.55
CA GLY A 379 2.77 19.68 -16.73
C GLY A 379 3.59 18.41 -16.49
N VAL A 380 3.39 17.69 -15.38
CA VAL A 380 3.97 16.34 -15.21
C VAL A 380 3.31 15.42 -16.23
N SER A 381 4.11 14.62 -16.93
CA SER A 381 3.59 13.77 -18.00
C SER A 381 2.70 12.62 -17.47
N VAL A 382 1.76 12.17 -18.29
CA VAL A 382 0.93 10.99 -17.97
C VAL A 382 1.80 9.77 -17.68
N ASP A 383 2.90 9.56 -18.41
CA ASP A 383 3.79 8.42 -18.24
C ASP A 383 4.56 8.50 -16.92
N ASP A 384 5.05 9.68 -16.53
CA ASP A 384 5.67 9.90 -15.22
C ASP A 384 4.65 9.65 -14.08
N LEU A 385 3.43 10.17 -14.23
CA LEU A 385 2.39 9.98 -13.21
C LEU A 385 1.93 8.52 -13.09
N VAL A 386 1.91 7.74 -14.16
CA VAL A 386 1.71 6.28 -14.07
C VAL A 386 2.82 5.65 -13.23
N GLY A 387 4.06 6.12 -13.36
CA GLY A 387 5.15 5.71 -12.46
C GLY A 387 4.87 6.08 -11.01
N VAL A 388 4.66 7.38 -10.74
CA VAL A 388 4.46 7.96 -9.40
C VAL A 388 3.27 7.33 -8.66
N THR A 389 2.16 7.11 -9.38
CA THR A 389 0.92 6.60 -8.76
C THR A 389 0.94 5.12 -8.41
N GLY A 390 1.94 4.35 -8.89
CA GLY A 390 2.02 2.93 -8.53
C GLY A 390 3.08 2.13 -9.28
N GLY A 391 3.36 2.46 -10.56
CA GLY A 391 4.31 1.71 -11.37
C GLY A 391 5.70 1.61 -10.73
N ASN A 392 6.16 2.66 -10.07
CA ASN A 392 7.50 2.71 -9.47
C ASN A 392 7.62 1.83 -8.22
N VAL A 393 6.65 1.86 -7.32
CA VAL A 393 6.69 0.99 -6.11
C VAL A 393 6.53 -0.48 -6.49
N LEU A 394 5.70 -0.79 -7.50
CA LEU A 394 5.58 -2.16 -8.01
C LEU A 394 6.87 -2.63 -8.69
N ARG A 395 7.60 -1.73 -9.38
CA ARG A 395 8.94 -2.03 -9.90
C ARG A 395 9.90 -2.38 -8.76
N VAL A 396 9.99 -1.54 -7.72
CA VAL A 396 10.88 -1.79 -6.57
C VAL A 396 10.54 -3.12 -5.91
N LEU A 397 9.26 -3.40 -5.63
CA LEU A 397 8.85 -4.68 -5.06
C LEU A 397 9.26 -5.86 -5.97
N GLY A 398 9.08 -5.74 -7.29
CA GLY A 398 9.46 -6.77 -8.26
C GLY A 398 10.97 -7.01 -8.33
N ASP A 399 11.77 -5.95 -8.21
CA ASP A 399 13.22 -6.01 -8.18
C ASP A 399 13.71 -6.67 -6.87
N VAL A 400 13.10 -6.38 -5.74
CA VAL A 400 13.35 -7.06 -4.45
C VAL A 400 12.99 -8.55 -4.53
N GLU A 401 11.85 -8.91 -5.11
CA GLU A 401 11.47 -10.30 -5.37
C GLU A 401 12.49 -11.00 -6.30
N HIS A 402 13.05 -10.27 -7.27
CA HIS A 402 14.08 -10.80 -8.17
C HIS A 402 15.40 -11.08 -7.44
N VAL A 403 15.83 -10.14 -6.58
CA VAL A 403 17.02 -10.32 -5.74
C VAL A 403 16.85 -11.53 -4.82
N ALA A 404 15.71 -11.68 -4.16
CA ALA A 404 15.43 -12.84 -3.29
C ALA A 404 15.55 -14.17 -4.06
N ARG A 405 15.01 -14.24 -5.28
CA ARG A 405 15.17 -15.44 -6.13
C ARG A 405 16.65 -15.73 -6.43
N SER A 406 17.47 -14.70 -6.61
CA SER A 406 18.92 -14.86 -6.84
C SER A 406 19.68 -15.32 -5.60
N LEU A 407 19.08 -15.17 -4.41
CA LEU A 407 19.63 -15.54 -3.11
C LEU A 407 19.04 -16.85 -2.54
N ALA A 408 18.29 -17.60 -3.35
CA ALA A 408 17.58 -18.80 -2.91
C ALA A 408 18.48 -19.88 -2.24
N ASP A 409 19.75 -19.95 -2.64
CA ASP A 409 20.74 -20.87 -2.06
C ASP A 409 21.46 -20.30 -0.83
N THR A 410 21.18 -19.05 -0.44
CA THR A 410 21.77 -18.43 0.76
C THR A 410 21.08 -18.96 2.02
N LEU A 411 21.87 -19.39 3.00
CA LEU A 411 21.33 -19.85 4.28
C LEU A 411 20.66 -18.69 5.04
N PRO A 412 19.54 -18.98 5.75
CA PRO A 412 18.89 -18.01 6.60
C PRO A 412 19.80 -17.51 7.74
N LEU A 413 19.61 -16.26 8.15
CA LEU A 413 20.21 -15.74 9.36
C LEU A 413 19.67 -16.49 10.57
N GLU A 414 20.57 -17.05 11.40
CA GLU A 414 20.18 -17.77 12.61
C GLU A 414 20.12 -16.82 13.82
N ASP A 415 19.14 -17.05 14.69
CA ASP A 415 19.03 -16.33 15.96
C ASP A 415 19.91 -16.99 17.03
N ASP A 416 20.57 -16.19 17.86
CA ASP A 416 21.17 -16.66 19.10
C ASP A 416 20.06 -16.95 20.12
N VAL A 417 19.97 -18.21 20.57
CA VAL A 417 18.98 -18.63 21.57
C VAL A 417 19.63 -18.93 22.92
N LYS A 418 18.89 -18.72 24.01
CA LYS A 418 19.37 -19.09 25.32
C LYS A 418 19.60 -20.60 25.40
N PRO A 419 20.75 -21.03 25.97
CA PRO A 419 20.97 -22.47 26.26
C PRO A 419 19.84 -23.02 27.11
N PHE A 420 19.34 -24.23 26.77
CA PHE A 420 18.22 -24.82 27.50
C PHE A 420 18.62 -25.40 28.86
N PHE A 421 19.91 -25.75 29.05
CA PHE A 421 20.44 -26.47 30.19
C PHE A 421 21.50 -25.67 30.98
N GLU A 422 21.39 -24.36 31.06
CA GLU A 422 22.18 -23.54 31.99
C GLU A 422 21.50 -23.41 33.35
#